data_6cab9712410764670f6b6333774eae18
#
_entry.id   6cab9712410764670f6b6333774eae18
#
_cell.length_a   1.000
_cell.length_b   1.000
_cell.length_c   1.000
_cell.angle_alpha   90.00
_cell.angle_beta   90.00
_cell.angle_gamma   90.00
#
_symmetry.space_group_name_H-M   'P 1'
#
loop_
_entity.id
_entity.type
_entity.pdbx_description
1 polymer ?
#
loop_
_entity_poly.entity_id
_entity_poly.type
_entity_poly.pdbx_seq_one_letter_code
_entity_poly.pdbx_strand_id
1 'polypeptide(L)'
;MAATRRPIALAAAVATAAALGATFALPAFAADGPAAKPAADAPAAAGAPSETYQLESGTLDWGVRATFRAMIDRMGGTATLADGATKNEDGTYKFPLDKGEYAMGTHAVTSSFKGSVHYEAHGGVLDIKLSDVKVLTVGKAGKITVDVTTKSPGKDAVVTDDLAMADLDLTDVAASNGAEGMKFAAIPATFTKEGAAVFGSPYKEGDPVDPATLTVKPVKPPVVPPVDPPVDGRDDGGLD
;
A
#
# COMPACT_ATOMS: atom_id res chain seq x y z
N MET A 1 -45.40 -40.21 2.77
CA MET A 1 -44.31 -40.01 1.78
C MET A 1 -43.26 -39.14 2.41
N ALA A 2 -42.16 -39.74 2.85
CA ALA A 2 -41.07 -39.07 3.59
C ALA A 2 -40.00 -38.63 2.59
N ALA A 3 -39.72 -37.31 2.53
CA ALA A 3 -38.67 -36.74 1.72
C ALA A 3 -37.38 -36.65 2.52
N THR A 4 -36.41 -37.46 2.17
CA THR A 4 -35.08 -37.56 2.76
C THR A 4 -34.22 -36.37 2.31
N ARG A 5 -33.84 -35.50 3.22
CA ARG A 5 -32.87 -34.43 2.97
C ARG A 5 -31.45 -34.97 3.18
N ARG A 6 -30.62 -34.93 2.13
CA ARG A 6 -29.20 -35.26 2.17
C ARG A 6 -28.40 -34.02 2.61
N PRO A 7 -27.44 -34.12 3.56
CA PRO A 7 -26.53 -33.03 3.87
C PRO A 7 -25.41 -32.95 2.81
N ILE A 8 -25.15 -31.78 2.29
CA ILE A 8 -23.98 -31.47 1.45
C ILE A 8 -22.83 -31.12 2.39
N ALA A 9 -21.84 -31.99 2.43
CA ALA A 9 -20.59 -31.72 3.14
C ALA A 9 -19.69 -30.81 2.27
N LEU A 10 -19.38 -29.61 2.74
CA LEU A 10 -18.37 -28.74 2.15
C LEU A 10 -17.01 -29.18 2.70
N ALA A 11 -16.17 -29.76 1.85
CA ALA A 11 -14.78 -30.05 2.18
C ALA A 11 -13.94 -28.77 1.95
N ALA A 12 -13.35 -28.25 3.02
CA ALA A 12 -12.34 -27.22 2.94
C ALA A 12 -11.01 -27.82 2.49
N ALA A 13 -10.54 -27.48 1.30
CA ALA A 13 -9.21 -27.82 0.83
C ALA A 13 -8.23 -26.71 1.22
N VAL A 14 -7.37 -27.01 2.18
CA VAL A 14 -6.18 -26.21 2.51
C VAL A 14 -5.13 -26.49 1.43
N ALA A 15 -4.83 -25.51 0.57
CA ALA A 15 -3.73 -25.59 -0.39
C ALA A 15 -2.49 -24.95 0.20
N THR A 16 -1.54 -25.76 0.63
CA THR A 16 -0.17 -25.36 0.93
C THR A 16 0.57 -25.08 -0.37
N ALA A 17 0.97 -23.82 -0.60
CA ALA A 17 1.82 -23.43 -1.73
C ALA A 17 3.28 -23.81 -1.43
N ALA A 18 3.78 -24.84 -2.11
CA ALA A 18 5.20 -25.14 -2.16
C ALA A 18 5.85 -24.35 -3.29
N ALA A 19 6.92 -23.62 -2.98
CA ALA A 19 7.75 -22.91 -3.95
C ALA A 19 8.47 -23.92 -4.87
N LEU A 20 8.16 -23.89 -6.17
CA LEU A 20 8.88 -24.59 -7.20
C LEU A 20 9.69 -23.60 -8.03
N GLY A 21 10.99 -23.57 -7.82
CA GLY A 21 11.94 -22.92 -8.70
C GLY A 21 11.95 -23.59 -10.07
N ALA A 22 11.52 -22.90 -11.11
CA ALA A 22 11.64 -23.33 -12.49
C ALA A 22 13.01 -22.90 -13.05
N THR A 23 13.95 -23.85 -13.15
CA THR A 23 15.16 -23.69 -13.94
C THR A 23 14.83 -23.94 -15.41
N PHE A 24 14.85 -22.90 -16.23
CA PHE A 24 14.77 -23.04 -17.68
C PHE A 24 16.15 -23.48 -18.22
N ALA A 25 16.24 -24.73 -18.67
CA ALA A 25 17.38 -25.21 -19.43
C ALA A 25 17.20 -24.79 -20.90
N LEU A 26 18.13 -23.97 -21.40
CA LEU A 26 18.26 -23.66 -22.83
C LEU A 26 19.03 -24.78 -23.53
N PRO A 27 18.69 -25.20 -24.78
CA PRO A 27 19.44 -26.18 -25.50
C PRO A 27 20.80 -25.61 -25.96
N ALA A 28 21.88 -26.33 -25.65
CA ALA A 28 23.21 -26.01 -26.09
C ALA A 28 23.35 -26.31 -27.60
N PHE A 29 23.60 -25.25 -28.40
CA PHE A 29 24.18 -25.44 -29.74
C PHE A 29 25.69 -25.55 -29.61
N ALA A 30 26.22 -26.70 -29.93
CA ALA A 30 27.65 -26.91 -30.06
C ALA A 30 28.17 -26.16 -31.30
N ALA A 31 29.05 -25.20 -31.12
CA ALA A 31 29.88 -24.67 -32.15
C ALA A 31 31.37 -24.81 -31.69
N ASP A 32 32.13 -25.63 -32.39
CA ASP A 32 33.56 -25.73 -32.21
C ASP A 32 34.28 -24.43 -32.54
N GLY A 33 34.89 -23.80 -31.52
CA GLY A 33 35.79 -22.67 -31.64
C GLY A 33 36.77 -22.68 -30.46
N PRO A 34 38.02 -22.22 -30.62
CA PRO A 34 39.09 -22.40 -29.63
C PRO A 34 38.79 -21.69 -28.32
N ALA A 35 39.10 -22.36 -27.22
CA ALA A 35 38.83 -21.97 -25.85
C ALA A 35 39.30 -20.54 -25.52
N ALA A 36 38.36 -19.63 -25.35
CA ALA A 36 38.61 -18.35 -24.71
C ALA A 36 38.65 -18.55 -23.18
N LYS A 37 39.75 -18.08 -22.58
CA LYS A 37 40.01 -18.02 -21.15
C LYS A 37 38.80 -17.39 -20.43
N PRO A 38 38.31 -17.94 -19.30
CA PRO A 38 37.24 -17.31 -18.56
C PRO A 38 37.64 -15.91 -18.12
N ALA A 39 36.90 -14.90 -18.54
CA ALA A 39 36.99 -13.57 -17.97
C ALA A 39 36.55 -13.67 -16.52
N ALA A 40 37.38 -13.20 -15.60
CA ALA A 40 37.05 -13.10 -14.20
C ALA A 40 35.74 -12.34 -14.03
N ASP A 41 34.82 -12.88 -13.21
CA ASP A 41 33.60 -12.23 -12.75
C ASP A 41 33.94 -10.81 -12.29
N ALA A 42 33.53 -9.83 -13.07
CA ALA A 42 33.46 -8.49 -12.57
C ALA A 42 32.35 -8.50 -11.49
N PRO A 43 32.63 -8.03 -10.26
CA PRO A 43 31.59 -7.93 -9.25
C PRO A 43 30.48 -7.05 -9.82
N ALA A 44 29.24 -7.57 -9.86
CA ALA A 44 28.08 -6.78 -10.17
C ALA A 44 28.15 -5.56 -9.28
N ALA A 45 28.18 -4.36 -9.86
CA ALA A 45 28.17 -3.11 -9.13
C ALA A 45 26.97 -3.14 -8.20
N ALA A 46 27.21 -3.33 -6.90
CA ALA A 46 26.19 -3.12 -5.89
C ALA A 46 25.72 -1.70 -6.10
N GLY A 47 24.47 -1.54 -6.53
CA GLY A 47 23.87 -0.24 -6.73
C GLY A 47 24.11 0.58 -5.46
N ALA A 48 24.56 1.83 -5.61
CA ALA A 48 24.73 2.73 -4.49
C ALA A 48 23.44 2.72 -3.67
N PRO A 49 23.51 2.67 -2.32
CA PRO A 49 22.32 2.66 -1.48
C PRO A 49 21.45 3.84 -1.87
N SER A 50 20.23 3.56 -2.34
CA SER A 50 19.27 4.60 -2.69
C SER A 50 18.97 5.39 -1.41
N GLU A 51 19.30 6.68 -1.39
CA GLU A 51 18.99 7.52 -0.23
C GLU A 51 17.48 7.47 0.03
N THR A 52 17.10 7.07 1.24
CA THR A 52 15.72 7.04 1.71
C THR A 52 15.50 8.21 2.66
N TYR A 53 14.47 8.99 2.42
CA TYR A 53 14.08 10.15 3.20
C TYR A 53 12.84 9.81 4.02
N GLN A 54 12.84 10.16 5.30
CA GLN A 54 11.63 10.06 6.12
C GLN A 54 10.63 11.13 5.70
N LEU A 55 9.34 10.85 5.81
CA LEU A 55 8.29 11.84 5.61
C LEU A 55 7.99 12.52 6.94
N GLU A 56 8.19 13.86 6.99
CA GLU A 56 7.94 14.69 8.17
C GLU A 56 6.45 14.96 8.37
N SER A 57 5.75 15.20 7.26
CA SER A 57 4.33 15.53 7.23
C SER A 57 3.72 15.16 5.89
N GLY A 58 2.40 15.11 5.84
CA GLY A 58 1.67 14.85 4.62
C GLY A 58 0.19 14.61 4.86
N THR A 59 -0.54 14.49 3.78
CA THR A 59 -1.96 14.14 3.78
C THR A 59 -2.31 13.27 2.59
N LEU A 60 -3.30 12.42 2.79
CA LEU A 60 -4.02 11.77 1.70
C LEU A 60 -5.45 12.32 1.70
N ASP A 61 -5.86 12.95 0.60
CA ASP A 61 -7.25 13.32 0.36
C ASP A 61 -7.86 12.27 -0.57
N TRP A 62 -8.87 11.53 -0.07
CA TRP A 62 -9.51 10.46 -0.82
C TRP A 62 -10.89 10.14 -0.23
N GLY A 63 -11.89 9.89 -1.09
CA GLY A 63 -13.27 9.70 -0.67
C GLY A 63 -13.84 8.31 -0.93
N VAL A 64 -13.03 7.34 -1.32
CA VAL A 64 -13.44 6.02 -1.82
C VAL A 64 -14.21 6.17 -3.15
N ARG A 65 -15.50 6.52 -3.10
CA ARG A 65 -16.32 6.74 -4.29
C ARG A 65 -17.51 7.66 -4.00
N ALA A 66 -17.64 8.75 -4.76
CA ALA A 66 -18.70 9.74 -4.57
C ALA A 66 -20.11 9.13 -4.65
N THR A 67 -20.33 8.19 -5.62
CA THR A 67 -21.63 7.54 -5.76
C THR A 67 -21.99 6.65 -4.57
N PHE A 68 -21.00 6.03 -3.92
CA PHE A 68 -21.19 5.24 -2.70
C PHE A 68 -21.58 6.17 -1.54
N ARG A 69 -20.84 7.27 -1.34
CA ARG A 69 -21.18 8.26 -0.29
C ARG A 69 -22.59 8.81 -0.48
N ALA A 70 -22.95 9.20 -1.72
CA ALA A 70 -24.29 9.66 -2.03
C ALA A 70 -25.39 8.58 -1.83
N MET A 71 -25.05 7.32 -1.97
CA MET A 71 -25.95 6.21 -1.64
C MET A 71 -26.18 6.12 -0.13
N ILE A 72 -25.12 6.19 0.68
CA ILE A 72 -25.21 6.21 2.15
C ILE A 72 -26.12 7.36 2.60
N ASP A 73 -25.90 8.57 2.09
CA ASP A 73 -26.73 9.76 2.42
C ASP A 73 -28.21 9.54 2.07
N ARG A 74 -28.50 9.01 0.88
CA ARG A 74 -29.88 8.72 0.43
C ARG A 74 -30.58 7.65 1.27
N MET A 75 -29.81 6.74 1.85
CA MET A 75 -30.35 5.70 2.74
C MET A 75 -30.50 6.18 4.18
N GLY A 76 -30.27 7.48 4.45
CA GLY A 76 -30.26 8.02 5.81
C GLY A 76 -29.17 7.44 6.68
N GLY A 77 -28.09 6.96 6.05
CA GLY A 77 -26.92 6.44 6.72
C GLY A 77 -25.97 7.54 7.16
N THR A 78 -24.88 7.14 7.79
CA THR A 78 -23.83 8.02 8.31
C THR A 78 -22.45 7.60 7.83
N ALA A 79 -21.55 8.57 7.70
CA ALA A 79 -20.12 8.37 7.56
C ALA A 79 -19.42 9.06 8.73
N THR A 80 -19.05 8.30 9.74
CA THR A 80 -18.40 8.80 10.96
C THR A 80 -16.89 8.76 10.79
N LEU A 81 -16.23 9.90 11.00
CA LEU A 81 -14.78 10.04 10.94
C LEU A 81 -14.20 10.01 12.35
N ALA A 82 -13.04 9.35 12.51
CA ALA A 82 -12.33 9.26 13.78
C ALA A 82 -10.81 9.24 13.58
N ASP A 83 -10.06 9.23 14.66
CA ASP A 83 -8.61 9.03 14.73
C ASP A 83 -7.80 10.03 13.89
N GLY A 84 -8.33 11.25 13.68
CA GLY A 84 -7.66 12.32 12.95
C GLY A 84 -8.14 12.52 11.50
N ALA A 85 -8.98 11.64 10.97
CA ALA A 85 -9.62 11.87 9.67
C ALA A 85 -10.59 13.06 9.75
N THR A 86 -10.61 13.89 8.68
CA THR A 86 -11.54 15.03 8.56
C THR A 86 -12.23 15.01 7.21
N LYS A 87 -13.35 15.72 7.09
CA LYS A 87 -14.10 15.82 5.83
C LYS A 87 -13.71 17.09 5.08
N ASN A 88 -13.40 16.95 3.80
CA ASN A 88 -13.16 18.06 2.90
C ASN A 88 -14.49 18.67 2.38
N GLU A 89 -14.43 19.89 1.82
CA GLU A 89 -15.60 20.58 1.27
C GLU A 89 -16.24 19.82 0.10
N ASP A 90 -15.45 19.09 -0.69
CA ASP A 90 -15.90 18.25 -1.82
C ASP A 90 -16.51 16.90 -1.36
N GLY A 91 -16.55 16.68 -0.05
CA GLY A 91 -17.07 15.47 0.56
C GLY A 91 -16.09 14.31 0.60
N THR A 92 -14.87 14.46 0.11
CA THR A 92 -13.79 13.48 0.33
C THR A 92 -13.27 13.55 1.76
N TYR A 93 -12.38 12.67 2.14
CA TYR A 93 -11.79 12.62 3.47
C TYR A 93 -10.31 12.93 3.40
N LYS A 94 -9.82 13.66 4.39
CA LYS A 94 -8.41 13.97 4.59
C LYS A 94 -7.86 13.10 5.71
N PHE A 95 -6.83 12.34 5.40
CA PHE A 95 -6.10 11.49 6.33
C PHE A 95 -4.70 12.09 6.56
N PRO A 96 -4.35 12.52 7.79
CA PRO A 96 -3.01 13.03 8.07
C PRO A 96 -1.99 11.89 8.09
N LEU A 97 -0.77 12.19 7.66
CA LEU A 97 0.34 11.23 7.68
C LEU A 97 0.59 10.72 9.11
N ASP A 98 0.77 9.42 9.26
CA ASP A 98 1.32 8.79 10.46
C ASP A 98 2.83 8.64 10.34
N LYS A 99 3.28 7.95 9.31
CA LYS A 99 4.70 7.73 8.98
C LYS A 99 4.86 7.39 7.51
N GLY A 100 6.08 7.51 7.02
CA GLY A 100 6.37 7.09 5.65
C GLY A 100 7.79 7.43 5.22
N GLU A 101 8.12 6.96 4.04
CA GLU A 101 9.44 7.05 3.43
C GLU A 101 9.34 7.40 1.95
N TYR A 102 10.33 8.12 1.47
CA TYR A 102 10.54 8.42 0.06
C TYR A 102 11.90 7.91 -0.38
N ALA A 103 11.95 7.00 -1.34
CA ALA A 103 13.16 6.44 -1.92
C ALA A 103 13.57 7.24 -3.16
N MET A 104 14.67 7.98 -3.09
CA MET A 104 15.15 8.87 -4.16
C MET A 104 15.46 8.12 -5.47
N GLY A 105 16.05 6.93 -5.39
CA GLY A 105 16.49 6.19 -6.58
C GLY A 105 15.35 5.61 -7.41
N THR A 106 14.23 5.26 -6.78
CA THR A 106 13.05 4.67 -7.43
C THR A 106 11.86 5.60 -7.50
N HIS A 107 11.95 6.77 -6.85
CA HIS A 107 10.84 7.70 -6.63
C HIS A 107 9.62 7.03 -5.97
N ALA A 108 9.88 5.98 -5.17
CA ALA A 108 8.83 5.30 -4.44
C ALA A 108 8.45 6.07 -3.17
N VAL A 109 7.15 6.18 -2.91
CA VAL A 109 6.59 6.66 -1.66
C VAL A 109 5.90 5.50 -0.96
N THR A 110 6.29 5.22 0.27
CA THR A 110 5.56 4.31 1.18
C THR A 110 5.06 5.14 2.34
N SER A 111 3.75 5.18 2.55
CA SER A 111 3.16 6.04 3.58
C SER A 111 1.96 5.38 4.23
N SER A 112 1.80 5.57 5.54
CA SER A 112 0.60 5.23 6.31
C SER A 112 -0.01 6.50 6.89
N PHE A 113 -1.34 6.48 7.05
CA PHE A 113 -2.12 7.64 7.43
C PHE A 113 -3.00 7.31 8.63
N LYS A 114 -3.13 8.28 9.54
CA LYS A 114 -4.06 8.21 10.66
C LYS A 114 -5.47 8.47 10.17
N GLY A 115 -6.41 7.91 10.89
CA GLY A 115 -7.82 8.17 10.65
C GLY A 115 -8.59 6.94 10.23
N SER A 116 -9.89 7.04 10.40
CA SER A 116 -10.84 6.02 9.97
C SER A 116 -12.13 6.66 9.49
N VAL A 117 -12.84 5.95 8.63
CA VAL A 117 -14.21 6.27 8.23
C VAL A 117 -15.10 5.05 8.43
N HIS A 118 -16.21 5.24 9.14
CA HIS A 118 -17.18 4.21 9.43
C HIS A 118 -18.50 4.55 8.77
N TYR A 119 -18.92 3.72 7.83
CA TYR A 119 -20.19 3.83 7.12
C TYR A 119 -21.23 2.92 7.75
N GLU A 120 -22.35 3.49 8.14
CA GLU A 120 -23.49 2.76 8.67
C GLU A 120 -24.76 3.16 7.94
N ALA A 121 -25.58 2.18 7.55
CA ALA A 121 -26.88 2.43 6.94
C ALA A 121 -27.84 1.26 7.20
N HIS A 122 -29.15 1.50 6.97
CA HIS A 122 -30.20 0.49 7.15
C HIS A 122 -30.21 -0.18 8.53
N GLY A 123 -29.99 0.59 9.59
CA GLY A 123 -30.01 0.07 10.96
C GLY A 123 -28.92 -0.98 11.23
N GLY A 124 -27.74 -0.81 10.63
CA GLY A 124 -26.58 -1.70 10.80
C GLY A 124 -26.53 -2.88 9.83
N VAL A 125 -27.39 -2.90 8.81
CA VAL A 125 -27.27 -3.91 7.72
C VAL A 125 -26.05 -3.62 6.85
N LEU A 126 -25.78 -2.33 6.59
CA LEU A 126 -24.52 -1.87 6.02
C LEU A 126 -23.70 -1.30 7.18
N ASP A 127 -22.56 -1.92 7.45
CA ASP A 127 -21.65 -1.54 8.52
C ASP A 127 -20.23 -1.87 8.04
N ILE A 128 -19.51 -0.83 7.57
CA ILE A 128 -18.18 -0.95 6.97
C ILE A 128 -17.29 0.13 7.57
N LYS A 129 -16.22 -0.26 8.25
CA LYS A 129 -15.18 0.65 8.72
C LYS A 129 -13.91 0.45 7.90
N LEU A 130 -13.34 1.56 7.43
CA LEU A 130 -12.03 1.62 6.79
C LEU A 130 -11.06 2.33 7.73
N SER A 131 -9.89 1.76 7.96
CA SER A 131 -8.83 2.29 8.82
C SER A 131 -7.46 1.90 8.29
N ASP A 132 -6.38 2.36 8.93
CA ASP A 132 -4.98 2.08 8.57
C ASP A 132 -4.71 2.26 7.07
N VAL A 133 -5.11 3.41 6.55
CA VAL A 133 -4.97 3.74 5.13
C VAL A 133 -3.49 3.87 4.79
N LYS A 134 -3.03 3.11 3.80
CA LYS A 134 -1.64 3.16 3.31
C LYS A 134 -1.61 3.45 1.82
N VAL A 135 -0.57 4.14 1.38
CA VAL A 135 -0.28 4.39 -0.03
C VAL A 135 1.13 3.93 -0.32
N LEU A 136 1.24 3.09 -1.33
CA LEU A 136 2.51 2.72 -1.95
C LEU A 136 2.50 3.20 -3.39
N THR A 137 3.54 3.96 -3.79
CA THR A 137 3.76 4.31 -5.20
C THR A 137 5.14 3.87 -5.62
N VAL A 138 5.26 3.36 -6.85
CA VAL A 138 6.54 3.00 -7.47
C VAL A 138 6.47 3.40 -8.94
N GLY A 139 7.32 4.37 -9.32
CA GLY A 139 7.32 4.90 -10.68
C GLY A 139 5.95 5.51 -11.05
N LYS A 140 5.27 4.92 -12.03
CA LYS A 140 3.98 5.40 -12.54
C LYS A 140 2.77 4.62 -12.02
N ALA A 141 2.97 3.71 -11.10
CA ALA A 141 1.90 2.90 -10.51
C ALA A 141 1.86 3.09 -9.00
N GLY A 142 0.70 2.88 -8.41
CA GLY A 142 0.54 2.89 -6.97
C GLY A 142 -0.66 2.07 -6.53
N LYS A 143 -0.82 1.99 -5.20
CA LYS A 143 -1.90 1.24 -4.58
C LYS A 143 -2.31 1.91 -3.27
N ILE A 144 -3.61 1.88 -3.00
CA ILE A 144 -4.16 2.19 -1.68
C ILE A 144 -4.55 0.87 -1.03
N THR A 145 -4.02 0.60 0.17
CA THR A 145 -4.48 -0.49 1.02
C THR A 145 -5.15 0.07 2.27
N VAL A 146 -6.08 -0.67 2.83
CA VAL A 146 -6.82 -0.29 4.04
C VAL A 146 -7.13 -1.52 4.87
N ASP A 147 -7.25 -1.35 6.18
CA ASP A 147 -7.91 -2.35 7.02
C ASP A 147 -9.42 -2.16 6.92
N VAL A 148 -10.11 -3.24 6.63
CA VAL A 148 -11.57 -3.25 6.47
C VAL A 148 -12.19 -4.06 7.59
N THR A 149 -13.08 -3.43 8.34
CA THR A 149 -13.97 -4.14 9.26
C THR A 149 -15.39 -4.11 8.72
N THR A 150 -15.99 -5.26 8.52
CA THR A 150 -17.40 -5.39 8.15
C THR A 150 -18.18 -6.09 9.24
N LYS A 151 -19.40 -5.64 9.47
CA LYS A 151 -20.30 -6.26 10.43
C LYS A 151 -21.67 -6.50 9.80
N SER A 152 -22.26 -7.62 10.10
CA SER A 152 -23.64 -7.95 9.69
C SER A 152 -24.48 -8.21 10.93
N PRO A 153 -25.80 -7.90 10.91
CA PRO A 153 -26.68 -8.14 12.04
C PRO A 153 -26.60 -9.57 12.56
N GLY A 154 -26.37 -9.73 13.87
CA GLY A 154 -26.29 -11.03 14.52
C GLY A 154 -25.06 -11.87 14.20
N LYS A 155 -24.01 -11.28 13.59
CA LYS A 155 -22.71 -11.92 13.33
C LYS A 155 -21.58 -11.11 13.97
N ASP A 156 -20.48 -11.79 14.24
CA ASP A 156 -19.25 -11.14 14.65
C ASP A 156 -18.68 -10.28 13.51
N ALA A 157 -17.94 -9.25 13.88
CA ALA A 157 -17.23 -8.42 12.92
C ALA A 157 -16.14 -9.24 12.21
N VAL A 158 -15.99 -9.03 10.90
CA VAL A 158 -14.90 -9.60 10.10
C VAL A 158 -13.89 -8.49 9.82
N VAL A 159 -12.65 -8.72 10.16
CA VAL A 159 -11.53 -7.81 9.89
C VAL A 159 -10.67 -8.40 8.78
N THR A 160 -10.32 -7.57 7.82
CA THR A 160 -9.35 -7.90 6.76
C THR A 160 -8.28 -6.82 6.76
N ASP A 161 -7.07 -7.20 7.13
CA ASP A 161 -5.94 -6.29 7.22
C ASP A 161 -5.31 -6.07 5.84
N ASP A 162 -4.79 -4.87 5.60
CA ASP A 162 -4.04 -4.48 4.39
C ASP A 162 -4.74 -4.85 3.06
N LEU A 163 -6.09 -4.80 3.04
CA LEU A 163 -6.85 -5.08 1.83
C LEU A 163 -6.47 -4.10 0.73
N ALA A 164 -6.03 -4.61 -0.42
CA ALA A 164 -5.80 -3.78 -1.60
C ALA A 164 -7.13 -3.21 -2.08
N MET A 165 -7.36 -1.92 -1.83
CA MET A 165 -8.64 -1.27 -2.11
C MET A 165 -8.69 -0.68 -3.51
N ALA A 166 -7.65 0.02 -3.91
CA ALA A 166 -7.60 0.69 -5.21
C ALA A 166 -6.19 0.70 -5.81
N ASP A 167 -6.11 0.58 -7.12
CA ASP A 167 -4.92 0.84 -7.91
C ASP A 167 -4.89 2.31 -8.31
N LEU A 168 -3.68 2.91 -8.28
CA LEU A 168 -3.41 4.30 -8.63
C LEU A 168 -2.62 4.36 -9.94
N ASP A 169 -3.02 5.26 -10.86
CA ASP A 169 -2.30 5.54 -12.09
C ASP A 169 -1.61 6.91 -12.02
N LEU A 170 -0.28 6.90 -11.91
CA LEU A 170 0.54 8.11 -11.88
C LEU A 170 1.16 8.45 -13.26
N THR A 171 0.72 7.79 -14.35
CA THR A 171 1.34 7.95 -15.68
C THR A 171 1.38 9.40 -16.13
N ASP A 172 0.30 10.12 -15.96
CA ASP A 172 0.15 11.53 -16.37
C ASP A 172 0.08 12.50 -15.17
N VAL A 173 0.43 12.03 -13.99
CA VAL A 173 0.41 12.84 -12.77
C VAL A 173 1.79 13.42 -12.50
N ALA A 174 1.93 14.74 -12.67
CA ALA A 174 3.15 15.44 -12.31
C ALA A 174 3.13 15.87 -10.84
N ALA A 175 4.26 15.67 -10.16
CA ALA A 175 4.44 16.21 -8.83
C ALA A 175 4.61 17.74 -8.91
N SER A 176 3.90 18.47 -8.06
CA SER A 176 4.13 19.89 -7.82
C SER A 176 4.78 20.08 -6.45
N ASN A 177 5.74 20.99 -6.34
CA ASN A 177 6.44 21.29 -5.09
C ASN A 177 5.89 22.59 -4.49
N GLY A 178 5.60 22.59 -3.21
CA GLY A 178 5.09 23.74 -2.46
C GLY A 178 5.60 23.77 -1.03
N ALA A 179 5.09 24.69 -0.23
CA ALA A 179 5.46 24.83 1.18
C ALA A 179 5.12 23.58 2.02
N GLU A 180 4.07 22.87 1.64
CA GLU A 180 3.62 21.64 2.31
C GLU A 180 4.35 20.38 1.81
N GLY A 181 5.26 20.53 0.84
CA GLY A 181 6.02 19.44 0.26
C GLY A 181 5.66 19.15 -1.19
N MET A 182 5.84 17.90 -1.58
CA MET A 182 5.56 17.36 -2.91
C MET A 182 4.11 16.88 -2.96
N LYS A 183 3.34 17.40 -3.92
CA LYS A 183 1.92 17.09 -4.10
C LYS A 183 1.67 16.41 -5.43
N PHE A 184 1.02 15.26 -5.39
CA PHE A 184 0.46 14.54 -6.52
C PHE A 184 -1.06 14.72 -6.49
N ALA A 185 -1.58 15.58 -7.36
CA ALA A 185 -2.98 15.96 -7.34
C ALA A 185 -3.83 15.07 -8.26
N ALA A 186 -5.03 14.73 -7.80
CA ALA A 186 -6.05 14.05 -8.59
C ALA A 186 -5.54 12.77 -9.29
N ILE A 187 -4.78 11.94 -8.59
CA ILE A 187 -4.29 10.66 -9.11
C ILE A 187 -5.48 9.78 -9.47
N PRO A 188 -5.65 9.39 -10.74
CA PRO A 188 -6.72 8.47 -11.14
C PRO A 188 -6.61 7.15 -10.36
N ALA A 189 -7.76 6.63 -9.94
CA ALA A 189 -7.80 5.41 -9.15
C ALA A 189 -8.97 4.52 -9.58
N THR A 190 -8.77 3.20 -9.49
CA THR A 190 -9.76 2.19 -9.81
C THR A 190 -9.83 1.12 -8.74
N PHE A 191 -11.01 0.55 -8.52
CA PHE A 191 -11.14 -0.57 -7.60
C PHE A 191 -10.29 -1.77 -8.03
N THR A 192 -9.63 -2.38 -7.08
CA THR A 192 -9.18 -3.77 -7.24
C THR A 192 -10.38 -4.71 -7.14
N LYS A 193 -10.16 -5.98 -7.43
CA LYS A 193 -11.18 -7.02 -7.27
C LYS A 193 -11.65 -7.12 -5.81
N GLU A 194 -10.70 -7.12 -4.89
CA GLU A 194 -10.92 -7.22 -3.45
C GLU A 194 -11.63 -5.96 -2.94
N GLY A 195 -11.19 -4.77 -3.38
CA GLY A 195 -11.78 -3.49 -3.01
C GLY A 195 -13.23 -3.37 -3.46
N ALA A 196 -13.54 -3.77 -4.68
CA ALA A 196 -14.92 -3.78 -5.17
C ALA A 196 -15.80 -4.74 -4.36
N ALA A 197 -15.27 -5.90 -3.96
CA ALA A 197 -16.01 -6.91 -3.19
C ALA A 197 -16.46 -6.40 -1.81
N VAL A 198 -15.72 -5.49 -1.18
CA VAL A 198 -16.09 -4.86 0.10
C VAL A 198 -17.45 -4.19 0.03
N PHE A 199 -17.72 -3.50 -1.09
CA PHE A 199 -18.96 -2.73 -1.29
C PHE A 199 -20.05 -3.54 -2.00
N GLY A 200 -19.70 -4.70 -2.56
CA GLY A 200 -20.63 -5.60 -3.26
C GLY A 200 -21.18 -5.02 -4.57
N SER A 201 -22.22 -5.66 -5.11
CA SER A 201 -22.89 -5.18 -6.32
C SER A 201 -23.49 -3.77 -6.12
N PRO A 202 -23.34 -2.83 -7.10
CA PRO A 202 -22.94 -3.08 -8.50
C PRO A 202 -21.44 -2.90 -8.80
N TYR A 203 -20.58 -2.75 -7.80
CA TYR A 203 -19.16 -2.40 -8.00
C TYR A 203 -18.35 -3.58 -8.53
N LYS A 204 -17.37 -3.28 -9.40
CA LYS A 204 -16.51 -4.25 -10.07
C LYS A 204 -15.05 -3.80 -10.07
N GLU A 205 -14.14 -4.74 -10.23
CA GLU A 205 -12.74 -4.48 -10.56
C GLU A 205 -12.62 -3.54 -11.77
N GLY A 206 -11.73 -2.56 -11.68
CA GLY A 206 -11.52 -1.55 -12.71
C GLY A 206 -12.53 -0.40 -12.72
N ASP A 207 -13.59 -0.46 -11.92
CA ASP A 207 -14.51 0.68 -11.79
C ASP A 207 -13.77 1.89 -11.20
N PRO A 208 -13.95 3.11 -11.75
CA PRO A 208 -13.30 4.30 -11.23
C PRO A 208 -13.79 4.59 -9.81
N VAL A 209 -12.85 4.92 -8.94
CA VAL A 209 -13.10 5.48 -7.61
C VAL A 209 -12.74 6.97 -7.59
N ASP A 210 -12.91 7.64 -6.45
CA ASP A 210 -12.52 9.04 -6.36
C ASP A 210 -11.01 9.17 -6.58
N PRO A 211 -10.56 10.18 -7.34
CA PRO A 211 -9.14 10.46 -7.48
C PRO A 211 -8.50 10.74 -6.12
N ALA A 212 -7.30 10.23 -5.92
CA ALA A 212 -6.54 10.48 -4.71
C ALA A 212 -5.64 11.71 -4.86
N THR A 213 -5.48 12.51 -3.82
CA THR A 213 -4.46 13.56 -3.78
C THR A 213 -3.50 13.24 -2.62
N LEU A 214 -2.24 13.02 -2.97
CA LEU A 214 -1.18 12.71 -2.02
C LEU A 214 -0.25 13.91 -1.87
N THR A 215 -0.09 14.41 -0.65
CA THR A 215 0.89 15.44 -0.30
C THR A 215 1.86 14.86 0.71
N VAL A 216 3.18 14.95 0.45
CA VAL A 216 4.21 14.42 1.34
C VAL A 216 5.40 15.37 1.40
N LYS A 217 6.00 15.52 2.58
CA LYS A 217 7.18 16.35 2.81
C LYS A 217 8.35 15.48 3.25
N PRO A 218 9.23 15.08 2.33
CA PRO A 218 10.43 14.31 2.67
C PRO A 218 11.45 15.21 3.39
N VAL A 219 12.13 14.65 4.41
CA VAL A 219 13.27 15.29 5.08
C VAL A 219 14.48 14.37 4.99
N LYS A 220 15.62 14.98 4.71
CA LYS A 220 16.87 14.21 4.65
C LYS A 220 17.19 13.67 6.05
N PRO A 221 17.57 12.38 6.19
CA PRO A 221 18.05 11.86 7.46
C PRO A 221 19.21 12.70 7.99
N PRO A 222 19.30 12.91 9.31
CA PRO A 222 20.46 13.55 9.89
C PRO A 222 21.72 12.76 9.51
N VAL A 223 22.73 13.46 9.01
CA VAL A 223 24.04 12.84 8.73
C VAL A 223 24.63 12.43 10.07
N VAL A 224 24.59 11.13 10.38
CA VAL A 224 25.33 10.62 11.52
C VAL A 224 26.82 10.68 11.15
N PRO A 225 27.65 11.51 11.83
CA PRO A 225 29.08 11.54 11.55
C PRO A 225 29.67 10.12 11.75
N PRO A 226 30.67 9.74 10.97
CA PRO A 226 31.34 8.46 11.17
C PRO A 226 31.77 8.35 12.63
N VAL A 227 31.39 7.26 13.27
CA VAL A 227 31.90 6.94 14.61
C VAL A 227 33.37 6.61 14.41
N ASP A 228 34.25 7.44 14.96
CA ASP A 228 35.68 7.16 14.95
C ASP A 228 35.88 5.74 15.52
N PRO A 229 36.69 4.89 14.84
CA PRO A 229 36.97 3.57 15.39
C PRO A 229 37.61 3.73 16.77
N PRO A 230 37.28 2.85 17.74
CA PRO A 230 37.86 2.92 19.08
C PRO A 230 39.36 2.96 18.95
N VAL A 231 39.98 3.99 19.50
CA VAL A 231 41.46 4.09 19.60
C VAL A 231 41.91 2.93 20.45
N ASP A 232 42.54 1.97 19.81
CA ASP A 232 43.12 0.81 20.49
C ASP A 232 44.26 1.36 21.35
N GLY A 233 43.97 1.54 22.63
CA GLY A 233 44.95 1.98 23.64
C GLY A 233 46.00 0.90 23.86
N ARG A 234 46.94 0.78 22.94
CA ARG A 234 48.18 0.10 23.21
C ARG A 234 49.08 1.04 24.01
N ASP A 235 49.00 0.90 25.32
CA ASP A 235 50.07 1.34 26.22
C ASP A 235 51.33 0.53 25.87
N ASP A 236 52.20 1.12 25.04
CA ASP A 236 53.56 0.68 24.91
C ASP A 236 54.30 1.05 26.21
N GLY A 237 54.10 0.19 27.21
CA GLY A 237 54.92 0.22 28.42
C GLY A 237 56.37 -0.04 28.05
N GLY A 238 57.13 1.04 27.75
CA GLY A 238 58.55 0.99 27.72
C GLY A 238 59.10 0.59 29.07
N LEU A 239 59.82 -0.52 29.07
CA LEU A 239 60.66 -0.93 30.17
C LEU A 239 62.04 -0.35 29.93
N ASP A 240 62.52 0.51 30.84
CA ASP A 240 63.90 0.72 31.12
C ASP A 240 64.28 -0.08 32.40
#